data_cabe2bdb4d3137d2c8b8bb1c8d26c1dd
#
_entry.id   cabe2bdb4d3137d2c8b8bb1c8d26c1dd
#
_cell.length_a   1.000
_cell.length_b   1.000
_cell.length_c   1.000
_cell.angle_alpha   90.00
_cell.angle_beta   90.00
_cell.angle_gamma   90.00
#
_symmetry.space_group_name_H-M   'P 1'
#
loop_
_entity.id
_entity.type
_entity.pdbx_description
1 polymer ?
#
loop_
_entity_poly.entity_id
_entity_poly.type
_entity_poly.pdbx_seq_one_letter_code
_entity_poly.pdbx_strand_id
1 'polypeptide(L)' 'MSDPLTDLLNRNAAAYTFFYSLSPETQTALRTKEIHTLPELHRAASDIAVQQRPQAF' A
#
# COMPACT_ATOMS: atom_id res chain seq x y z
N MET A 1 14.80 13.49 0.20
CA MET A 1 14.88 12.10 -0.28
C MET A 1 13.49 11.50 -0.31
N SER A 2 13.13 10.92 -1.44
CA SER A 2 11.82 10.26 -1.54
C SER A 2 11.97 8.81 -1.11
N ASP A 3 10.93 8.29 -0.49
CA ASP A 3 10.96 6.89 -0.12
C ASP A 3 10.58 6.02 -1.33
N PRO A 4 10.88 4.71 -1.28
CA PRO A 4 10.62 3.83 -2.42
C PRO A 4 9.15 3.82 -2.85
N LEU A 5 8.24 3.89 -1.90
CA LEU A 5 6.82 3.87 -2.21
C LEU A 5 6.42 5.11 -3.01
N THR A 6 6.89 6.29 -2.58
CA THR A 6 6.59 7.52 -3.29
C THR A 6 7.12 7.46 -4.72
N ASP A 7 8.33 6.95 -4.90
CA ASP A 7 8.90 6.78 -6.24
C ASP A 7 8.05 5.86 -7.09
N LEU A 8 7.59 4.76 -6.52
CA LEU A 8 6.74 3.82 -7.25
C LEU A 8 5.44 4.48 -7.69
N LEU A 9 4.80 5.22 -6.80
CA LEU A 9 3.55 5.89 -7.12
C LEU A 9 3.73 6.93 -8.22
N ASN A 10 4.87 7.62 -8.23
CA ASN A 10 5.12 8.66 -9.21
C ASN A 10 5.42 8.12 -10.61
N ARG A 11 5.95 6.90 -10.71
CA ARG A 11 6.33 6.33 -12.00
C ARG A 11 5.38 5.26 -12.51
N ASN A 12 4.39 4.89 -11.72
CA ASN A 12 3.47 3.81 -12.08
C ASN A 12 2.04 4.24 -11.76
N ALA A 13 1.29 4.58 -12.81
CA ALA A 13 -0.07 5.07 -12.63
C ALA A 13 -0.98 4.02 -11.98
N ALA A 14 -0.77 2.75 -12.30
CA ALA A 14 -1.56 1.68 -11.69
C ALA A 14 -1.32 1.61 -10.18
N ALA A 15 -0.06 1.77 -9.77
CA ALA A 15 0.27 1.77 -8.34
C ALA A 15 -0.37 2.98 -7.65
N TYR A 16 -0.31 4.14 -8.28
CA TYR A 16 -0.90 5.35 -7.75
C TYR A 16 -2.41 5.16 -7.52
N THR A 17 -3.10 4.69 -8.55
CA THR A 17 -4.54 4.50 -8.48
C THR A 17 -4.89 3.48 -7.39
N PHE A 18 -4.16 2.37 -7.36
CA PHE A 18 -4.41 1.34 -6.36
C PHE A 18 -4.20 1.87 -4.94
N PHE A 19 -3.10 2.56 -4.73
CA PHE A 19 -2.75 3.05 -3.39
C PHE A 19 -3.81 4.03 -2.87
N TYR A 20 -4.22 4.97 -3.70
CA TYR A 20 -5.17 5.99 -3.27
C TYR A 20 -6.61 5.52 -3.27
N SER A 21 -6.87 4.30 -3.72
CA SER A 21 -8.19 3.69 -3.55
C SER A 21 -8.33 3.00 -2.19
N LEU A 22 -7.23 2.86 -1.47
CA LEU A 22 -7.24 2.21 -0.16
C LEU A 22 -7.67 3.18 0.94
N SER A 23 -8.08 2.63 2.08
CA SER A 23 -8.45 3.46 3.21
C SER A 23 -7.23 4.23 3.73
N PRO A 24 -7.45 5.40 4.38
CA PRO A 24 -6.33 6.18 4.92
C PRO A 24 -5.47 5.38 5.90
N GLU A 25 -6.08 4.51 6.68
CA GLU A 25 -5.32 3.69 7.63
C GLU A 25 -4.38 2.73 6.91
N THR A 26 -4.87 2.11 5.85
CA THR A 26 -4.03 1.22 5.05
C THR A 26 -2.91 1.98 4.37
N GLN A 27 -3.22 3.16 3.85
CA GLN A 27 -2.20 4.01 3.23
C GLN A 27 -1.09 4.34 4.22
N THR A 28 -1.46 4.73 5.43
CA THR A 28 -0.49 5.06 6.46
C THR A 28 0.38 3.85 6.80
N ALA A 29 -0.23 2.69 6.95
CA ALA A 29 0.51 1.47 7.27
C ALA A 29 1.49 1.11 6.14
N LEU A 30 1.07 1.29 4.88
CA LEU A 30 1.95 1.00 3.75
C LEU A 30 3.16 1.92 3.70
N ARG A 31 3.00 3.16 4.16
CA ARG A 31 4.11 4.11 4.15
C ARG A 31 5.24 3.72 5.10
N THR A 32 4.99 2.83 6.03
CA THR A 32 6.02 2.35 6.95
C THR A 32 6.82 1.19 6.36
N LYS A 33 6.45 0.70 5.18
CA LYS A 33 7.09 -0.44 4.55
C LYS A 33 7.92 0.00 3.36
N GLU A 34 8.98 -0.77 3.07
CA GLU A 34 9.80 -0.52 1.90
C GLU A 34 9.18 -1.25 0.71
N ILE A 35 8.44 -0.51 -0.10
CA ILE A 35 7.74 -1.08 -1.25
C ILE A 35 8.33 -0.48 -2.51
N HIS A 36 8.87 -1.33 -3.38
CA HIS A 36 9.59 -0.91 -4.58
C HIS A 36 8.85 -1.25 -5.87
N THR A 37 7.95 -2.22 -5.84
CA THR A 37 7.28 -2.70 -7.05
C THR A 37 5.78 -2.84 -6.81
N LEU A 38 5.02 -2.88 -7.91
CA LEU A 38 3.57 -3.03 -7.81
C LEU A 38 3.16 -4.35 -7.14
N PRO A 39 3.77 -5.50 -7.48
CA PRO A 39 3.42 -6.74 -6.77
C PRO A 39 3.66 -6.65 -5.26
N GLU A 40 4.74 -5.99 -4.86
CA GLU A 40 5.01 -5.80 -3.43
C GLU A 40 3.93 -4.95 -2.79
N LEU A 41 3.47 -3.91 -3.49
CA LEU A 41 2.42 -3.05 -2.99
C LEU A 41 1.12 -3.84 -2.79
N HIS A 42 0.75 -4.65 -3.77
CA HIS A 42 -0.45 -5.47 -3.67
C HIS A 42 -0.37 -6.45 -2.50
N ARG A 43 0.78 -7.09 -2.35
CA ARG A 43 0.97 -8.06 -1.28
C ARG A 43 0.90 -7.41 0.10
N ALA A 44 1.58 -6.28 0.24
CA ALA A 44 1.59 -5.57 1.51
C ALA A 44 0.18 -5.08 1.87
N ALA A 45 -0.57 -4.57 0.89
CA ALA A 45 -1.92 -4.12 1.12
C ALA A 45 -2.82 -5.29 1.53
N SER A 46 -2.64 -6.44 0.91
CA SER A 46 -3.41 -7.63 1.25
C SER A 46 -3.12 -8.07 2.69
N ASP A 47 -1.85 -8.06 3.08
CA ASP A 47 -1.46 -8.43 4.44
C ASP A 47 -2.09 -7.50 5.47
N ILE A 48 -2.09 -6.21 5.18
CA ILE A 48 -2.67 -5.22 6.08
C ILE A 48 -4.18 -5.41 6.17
N ALA A 49 -4.84 -5.68 5.06
CA ALA A 49 -6.27 -5.90 5.04
C ALA A 49 -6.66 -7.10 5.90
N VAL A 50 -5.85 -8.17 5.85
CA VAL A 50 -6.09 -9.34 6.67
C VAL A 50 -5.96 -8.99 8.15
N GLN A 51 -4.95 -8.21 8.50
CA GLN A 51 -4.71 -7.84 9.89
C GLN A 51 -5.78 -6.90 10.42
N GLN A 52 -6.34 -6.06 9.58
CA GLN A 52 -7.34 -5.08 9.98
C GLN A 52 -8.77 -5.61 9.87
N ARG A 53 -8.93 -6.79 9.32
CA ARG A 53 -10.26 -7.37 9.17
C ARG A 53 -10.88 -7.59 10.55
N PRO A 54 -12.06 -7.08 10.81
CA PRO A 54 -12.73 -7.33 12.10
C PRO A 54 -13.05 -8.80 12.24
N GLN A 55 -12.90 -9.30 13.43
CA GLN A 55 -13.29 -10.66 13.75
C GLN A 55 -14.81 -10.71 13.73
N ALA A 56 -15.34 -11.40 12.78
CA ALA A 56 -16.79 -11.37 12.56
C ALA A 56 -17.49 -12.39 13.42
N PHE A 57 -17.31 -12.44 14.66
CA PHE A 57 -18.05 -13.30 15.60
C PHE A 57 -17.45 -13.37 16.93
#